data_ae838c822f5841d30917690b076bfd4c
#
_entry.id   ae838c822f5841d30917690b076bfd4c
#
_cell.length_a   1.000
_cell.length_b   1.000
_cell.length_c   1.000
_cell.angle_alpha   90.00
_cell.angle_beta   90.00
_cell.angle_gamma   90.00
#
_symmetry.space_group_name_H-M   'P 1'
#
loop_
_entity.id
_entity.type
_entity.pdbx_description
1 polymer ?
#
loop_
_entity_poly.entity_id
_entity_poly.type
_entity_poly.pdbx_seq_one_letter_code
_entity_poly.pdbx_strand_id
1 'polypeptide(L)'
;DRPFMQVSELGPRGGGVSKVKLTDLFLESRVSTTKRPQFTMVADAALKTLTYAEAARRLITLQAYDIYVPRGAAAGDPREKAGKVYGVSTGWYGATGKVIVHGANLMETLLYNLDYEQLTGESFEHDLPVWERAEPDTAAPRAYTGGSASQYKDVAIPAKGMCEILTWQSRRIRLQHDGHRIVGVFIANGDKWYDKDTYVDHLTGYRRNKKLEWVPRLHTAEHSLWYGASSLLTWLNPESDEQNKPAPVIRQLGLGRYFPVDTVVNVQLVGVQYGDVYGSFVSQVISEYVPMELSLLTVEGASVSQMVC
;
A
#
# COMPACT_ATOMS: atom_id res chain seq x y z
N ASP A 1 -18.61 15.30 -9.30
CA ASP A 1 -17.27 15.53 -8.71
C ASP A 1 -16.72 14.24 -8.16
N ARG A 2 -15.43 14.00 -8.41
CA ARG A 2 -14.69 12.83 -7.90
C ARG A 2 -13.71 13.29 -6.83
N PRO A 3 -14.07 13.18 -5.55
CA PRO A 3 -13.22 13.66 -4.49
C PRO A 3 -12.00 12.77 -4.28
N PHE A 4 -10.87 13.37 -3.91
CA PHE A 4 -9.60 12.69 -3.67
C PHE A 4 -9.75 11.46 -2.76
N MET A 5 -9.38 10.27 -3.26
CA MET A 5 -9.40 8.98 -2.53
C MET A 5 -10.77 8.60 -1.91
N GLN A 6 -11.87 9.13 -2.44
CA GLN A 6 -13.21 8.92 -1.91
C GLN A 6 -14.21 8.42 -2.96
N VAL A 7 -15.34 7.95 -2.51
CA VAL A 7 -16.50 7.55 -3.32
C VAL A 7 -17.68 8.46 -2.98
N SER A 8 -18.11 9.31 -3.92
CA SER A 8 -19.05 10.40 -3.67
C SER A 8 -20.43 9.94 -3.20
N GLU A 9 -20.95 8.85 -3.78
CA GLU A 9 -22.28 8.31 -3.50
C GLU A 9 -22.32 7.21 -2.44
N LEU A 10 -21.17 6.97 -1.76
CA LEU A 10 -21.07 5.93 -0.76
C LEU A 10 -21.92 6.24 0.48
N GLY A 11 -22.73 5.29 0.89
CA GLY A 11 -23.54 5.40 2.08
C GLY A 11 -23.89 4.04 2.68
N PRO A 12 -24.42 4.00 3.91
CA PRO A 12 -24.83 2.76 4.56
C PRO A 12 -26.06 2.16 3.88
N ARG A 13 -26.17 0.84 3.91
CA ARG A 13 -27.38 0.15 3.47
C ARG A 13 -28.57 0.60 4.31
N GLY A 14 -29.69 0.94 3.65
CA GLY A 14 -30.92 1.43 4.32
C GLY A 14 -30.94 2.93 4.56
N GLY A 15 -29.96 3.67 4.09
CA GLY A 15 -29.89 5.12 4.23
C GLY A 15 -29.50 5.59 5.63
N GLY A 16 -29.51 6.92 5.82
CA GLY A 16 -29.17 7.56 7.09
C GLY A 16 -27.70 7.89 7.25
N VAL A 17 -27.39 8.59 8.33
CA VAL A 17 -26.02 8.98 8.68
C VAL A 17 -25.37 7.80 9.39
N SER A 18 -24.28 7.30 8.83
CA SER A 18 -23.49 6.29 9.53
C SER A 18 -22.93 6.89 10.82
N LYS A 19 -23.06 6.18 11.92
CA LYS A 19 -22.40 6.52 13.21
C LYS A 19 -20.91 6.15 13.22
N VAL A 20 -20.25 6.19 12.05
CA VAL A 20 -18.83 5.86 11.99
C VAL A 20 -18.04 7.01 12.57
N LYS A 21 -17.22 6.68 13.54
CA LYS A 21 -16.46 7.65 14.32
C LYS A 21 -15.27 8.16 13.53
N LEU A 22 -14.91 9.42 13.70
CA LEU A 22 -13.70 9.99 13.08
C LEU A 22 -12.42 9.24 13.44
N THR A 23 -12.37 8.64 14.63
CA THR A 23 -11.28 7.76 15.06
C THR A 23 -11.11 6.53 14.17
N ASP A 24 -12.11 6.16 13.38
CA ASP A 24 -11.97 5.10 12.38
C ASP A 24 -11.04 5.47 11.21
N LEU A 25 -10.70 6.74 11.03
CA LEU A 25 -9.65 7.19 10.10
C LEU A 25 -8.23 6.98 10.65
N PHE A 26 -8.09 6.71 11.93
CA PHE A 26 -6.80 6.60 12.60
C PHE A 26 -6.41 5.14 12.76
N LEU A 27 -5.39 4.72 12.05
CA LEU A 27 -4.89 3.34 12.13
C LEU A 27 -4.44 2.99 13.55
N GLU A 28 -3.81 3.94 14.24
CA GLU A 28 -3.34 3.83 15.61
C GLU A 28 -4.46 3.67 16.66
N SER A 29 -5.69 4.08 16.33
CA SER A 29 -6.86 3.87 17.19
C SER A 29 -7.61 2.58 16.87
N ARG A 30 -7.20 1.87 15.82
CA ARG A 30 -7.83 0.60 15.45
C ARG A 30 -7.69 -0.42 16.57
N VAL A 31 -8.79 -1.02 16.87
CA VAL A 31 -8.93 -1.89 18.03
C VAL A 31 -8.59 -3.31 17.61
N SER A 32 -7.67 -3.93 18.32
CA SER A 32 -7.43 -5.38 18.22
C SER A 32 -8.71 -6.17 18.58
N THR A 33 -8.66 -7.47 18.43
CA THR A 33 -9.72 -8.39 18.89
C THR A 33 -10.11 -8.18 20.36
N THR A 34 -9.21 -7.59 21.17
CA THR A 34 -9.43 -7.23 22.57
C THR A 34 -10.07 -5.85 22.76
N LYS A 35 -10.40 -5.14 21.69
CA LYS A 35 -11.01 -3.80 21.71
C LYS A 35 -10.20 -2.70 22.40
N ARG A 36 -8.89 -2.84 22.48
CA ARG A 36 -7.99 -1.80 23.07
C ARG A 36 -7.25 -1.07 21.96
N PRO A 37 -7.21 0.29 21.99
CA PRO A 37 -6.32 1.06 21.11
C PRO A 37 -4.87 0.63 21.36
N GLN A 38 -4.08 0.47 20.28
CA GLN A 38 -2.73 -0.06 20.42
C GLN A 38 -1.67 1.03 20.50
N PHE A 39 -1.87 2.15 19.79
CA PHE A 39 -0.84 3.17 19.62
C PHE A 39 -1.31 4.58 19.91
N THR A 40 -2.48 4.76 20.51
CA THR A 40 -3.01 6.10 20.82
C THR A 40 -3.80 6.13 22.11
N MET A 41 -3.72 7.29 22.79
CA MET A 41 -4.56 7.65 23.95
C MET A 41 -5.78 8.48 23.52
N VAL A 42 -5.96 8.77 22.23
CA VAL A 42 -7.09 9.57 21.74
C VAL A 42 -8.39 8.80 21.89
N ALA A 43 -9.24 9.29 22.80
CA ALA A 43 -10.58 8.74 23.01
C ALA A 43 -11.56 9.27 21.93
N ASP A 44 -12.50 8.43 21.51
CA ASP A 44 -13.55 8.80 20.56
C ASP A 44 -14.28 10.10 20.94
N ALA A 45 -14.53 10.30 22.21
CA ALA A 45 -15.24 11.49 22.73
C ALA A 45 -14.45 12.79 22.57
N ALA A 46 -13.12 12.72 22.44
CA ALA A 46 -12.25 13.89 22.32
C ALA A 46 -12.14 14.38 20.87
N LEU A 47 -12.30 13.50 19.88
CA LEU A 47 -12.14 13.84 18.46
C LEU A 47 -13.50 14.13 17.83
N LYS A 48 -13.89 15.40 17.76
CA LYS A 48 -15.17 15.83 17.19
C LYS A 48 -15.07 16.25 15.72
N THR A 49 -13.95 16.81 15.32
CA THR A 49 -13.74 17.30 13.95
C THR A 49 -12.29 17.16 13.52
N LEU A 50 -12.05 17.12 12.19
CA LEU A 50 -10.73 17.19 11.57
C LEU A 50 -10.67 18.33 10.55
N THR A 51 -9.49 18.86 10.30
CA THR A 51 -9.25 19.70 9.12
C THR A 51 -9.27 18.86 7.85
N TYR A 52 -9.53 19.47 6.70
CA TYR A 52 -9.44 18.77 5.40
C TYR A 52 -8.06 18.19 5.15
N ALA A 53 -6.99 18.93 5.52
CA ALA A 53 -5.62 18.48 5.36
C ALA A 53 -5.28 17.24 6.22
N GLU A 54 -5.74 17.21 7.47
CA GLU A 54 -5.59 16.03 8.34
C GLU A 54 -6.35 14.83 7.79
N ALA A 55 -7.60 15.03 7.37
CA ALA A 55 -8.41 13.96 6.80
C ALA A 55 -7.79 13.40 5.52
N ALA A 56 -7.25 14.25 4.63
CA ALA A 56 -6.59 13.80 3.40
C ALA A 56 -5.37 12.90 3.70
N ARG A 57 -4.53 13.27 4.66
CA ARG A 57 -3.41 12.41 5.10
C ARG A 57 -3.90 11.08 5.67
N ARG A 58 -5.00 11.09 6.42
CA ARG A 58 -5.60 9.87 7.00
C ARG A 58 -6.22 8.96 5.94
N LEU A 59 -6.79 9.53 4.87
CA LEU A 59 -7.27 8.73 3.73
C LEU A 59 -6.14 7.90 3.10
N ILE A 60 -4.98 8.53 2.85
CA ILE A 60 -3.81 7.85 2.29
C ILE A 60 -3.36 6.72 3.21
N THR A 61 -3.18 7.00 4.50
CA THR A 61 -2.77 6.00 5.49
C THR A 61 -3.75 4.82 5.56
N LEU A 62 -5.04 5.11 5.51
CA LEU A 62 -6.07 4.08 5.60
C LEU A 62 -6.09 3.18 4.36
N GLN A 63 -5.97 3.77 3.15
CA GLN A 63 -5.87 3.00 1.91
C GLN A 63 -4.62 2.09 1.92
N ALA A 64 -3.52 2.61 2.44
CA ALA A 64 -2.23 1.92 2.43
C ALA A 64 -2.14 0.79 3.47
N TYR A 65 -2.61 1.02 4.70
CA TYR A 65 -2.25 0.18 5.86
C TYR A 65 -3.43 -0.30 6.71
N ASP A 66 -4.69 -0.03 6.32
CA ASP A 66 -5.82 -0.45 7.15
C ASP A 66 -5.84 -1.97 7.38
N ILE A 67 -6.29 -2.35 8.57
CA ILE A 67 -6.35 -3.73 9.02
C ILE A 67 -7.51 -4.51 8.36
N TYR A 68 -7.41 -5.83 8.32
CA TYR A 68 -8.49 -6.71 7.90
C TYR A 68 -9.60 -6.73 8.95
N VAL A 69 -10.76 -6.14 8.65
CA VAL A 69 -11.94 -6.17 9.54
C VAL A 69 -13.24 -6.28 8.74
N PRO A 70 -14.26 -6.96 9.26
CA PRO A 70 -15.61 -6.84 8.75
C PRO A 70 -16.15 -5.42 8.97
N ARG A 71 -16.83 -4.88 7.93
CA ARG A 71 -17.43 -3.53 7.97
C ARG A 71 -18.92 -3.59 7.73
N GLY A 72 -19.63 -2.55 8.14
CA GLY A 72 -21.03 -2.36 7.79
C GLY A 72 -21.21 -2.34 6.25
N ALA A 73 -22.29 -2.93 5.77
CA ALA A 73 -22.59 -2.96 4.35
C ALA A 73 -22.88 -1.57 3.81
N ALA A 74 -22.26 -1.23 2.70
CA ALA A 74 -22.61 -0.07 1.91
C ALA A 74 -23.81 -0.38 1.00
N ALA A 75 -24.58 0.66 0.65
CA ALA A 75 -25.65 0.54 -0.33
C ALA A 75 -25.07 0.07 -1.67
N GLY A 76 -25.67 -0.96 -2.26
CA GLY A 76 -25.23 -1.51 -3.54
C GLY A 76 -24.01 -2.43 -3.50
N ASP A 77 -23.46 -2.76 -2.32
CA ASP A 77 -22.36 -3.74 -2.22
C ASP A 77 -22.90 -5.17 -2.34
N PRO A 78 -22.56 -5.91 -3.41
CA PRO A 78 -23.08 -7.25 -3.65
C PRO A 78 -22.49 -8.31 -2.70
N ARG A 79 -21.40 -7.98 -1.98
CA ARG A 79 -20.71 -8.90 -1.03
C ARG A 79 -21.39 -8.94 0.33
N GLU A 80 -22.45 -8.17 0.52
CA GLU A 80 -23.16 -8.05 1.79
C GLU A 80 -23.75 -9.38 2.24
N LYS A 81 -23.50 -9.71 3.51
CA LYS A 81 -24.10 -10.84 4.20
C LYS A 81 -24.47 -10.44 5.62
N ALA A 82 -25.76 -10.51 5.93
CA ALA A 82 -26.31 -10.14 7.25
C ALA A 82 -25.90 -8.73 7.72
N GLY A 83 -25.98 -7.74 6.84
CA GLY A 83 -25.65 -6.35 7.14
C GLY A 83 -24.16 -6.02 7.16
N LYS A 84 -23.30 -6.96 6.82
CA LYS A 84 -21.82 -6.81 6.87
C LYS A 84 -21.18 -7.25 5.57
N VAL A 85 -20.02 -6.67 5.28
CA VAL A 85 -19.08 -7.14 4.27
C VAL A 85 -17.81 -7.58 5.00
N TYR A 86 -17.43 -8.85 4.84
CA TYR A 86 -16.18 -9.36 5.41
C TYR A 86 -14.98 -8.67 4.74
N GLY A 87 -13.90 -8.54 5.48
CA GLY A 87 -12.67 -7.97 4.96
C GLY A 87 -12.13 -8.78 3.76
N VAL A 88 -11.55 -8.10 2.81
CA VAL A 88 -10.95 -8.71 1.61
C VAL A 88 -9.43 -8.84 1.72
N SER A 89 -8.79 -7.85 2.38
CA SER A 89 -7.34 -7.78 2.62
C SER A 89 -7.03 -6.66 3.62
N THR A 90 -5.78 -6.55 4.03
CA THR A 90 -5.22 -5.30 4.59
C THR A 90 -5.13 -4.23 3.51
N GLY A 91 -4.77 -2.98 3.87
CA GLY A 91 -4.40 -1.97 2.89
C GLY A 91 -3.26 -2.49 1.99
N TRP A 92 -3.22 -2.07 0.74
CA TRP A 92 -2.33 -2.67 -0.26
C TRP A 92 -0.82 -2.49 0.07
N TYR A 93 -0.43 -1.37 0.69
CA TYR A 93 0.95 -1.15 1.17
C TYR A 93 1.31 -2.08 2.34
N GLY A 94 0.34 -2.41 3.18
CA GLY A 94 0.51 -3.36 4.27
C GLY A 94 0.76 -4.81 3.81
N ALA A 95 0.39 -5.12 2.56
CA ALA A 95 0.67 -6.40 1.93
C ALA A 95 2.04 -6.44 1.21
N THR A 96 2.81 -5.34 1.23
CA THR A 96 4.10 -5.20 0.54
C THR A 96 5.12 -4.51 1.44
N GLY A 97 6.40 -4.86 1.31
CA GLY A 97 7.50 -4.10 1.89
C GLY A 97 8.03 -3.09 0.87
N LYS A 98 8.27 -1.85 1.28
CA LYS A 98 8.75 -0.80 0.39
C LYS A 98 10.22 -0.49 0.61
N VAL A 99 10.88 -0.18 -0.48
CA VAL A 99 12.24 0.34 -0.53
C VAL A 99 12.16 1.76 -1.08
N ILE A 100 12.51 2.75 -0.28
CA ILE A 100 12.48 4.15 -0.66
C ILE A 100 13.92 4.68 -0.63
N VAL A 101 14.32 5.36 -1.68
CA VAL A 101 15.65 5.94 -1.79
C VAL A 101 15.57 7.44 -1.53
N HIS A 102 16.26 7.90 -0.51
CA HIS A 102 16.29 9.30 -0.13
C HIS A 102 17.53 10.00 -0.69
N GLY A 103 17.30 11.13 -1.34
CA GLY A 103 18.32 12.09 -1.73
C GLY A 103 18.54 13.16 -0.66
N ALA A 104 19.38 14.14 -0.95
CA ALA A 104 19.68 15.28 -0.07
C ALA A 104 18.48 16.23 0.10
N ASN A 105 17.51 16.18 -0.81
CA ASN A 105 16.31 17.01 -0.79
C ASN A 105 15.10 16.24 -1.38
N LEU A 106 13.91 16.85 -1.31
CA LEU A 106 12.68 16.22 -1.79
C LEU A 106 12.73 15.96 -3.31
N MET A 107 13.29 16.87 -4.10
CA MET A 107 13.38 16.69 -5.55
C MET A 107 14.21 15.46 -5.91
N GLU A 108 15.38 15.33 -5.33
CA GLU A 108 16.23 14.15 -5.54
C GLU A 108 15.54 12.86 -5.07
N THR A 109 14.89 12.89 -3.90
CA THR A 109 14.12 11.75 -3.40
C THR A 109 13.03 11.34 -4.40
N LEU A 110 12.27 12.28 -4.96
CA LEU A 110 11.26 11.96 -5.96
C LEU A 110 11.88 11.39 -7.24
N LEU A 111 12.97 11.97 -7.73
CA LEU A 111 13.68 11.49 -8.91
C LEU A 111 14.24 10.08 -8.72
N TYR A 112 14.87 9.76 -7.58
CA TYR A 112 15.41 8.43 -7.33
C TYR A 112 14.35 7.33 -7.33
N ASN A 113 13.13 7.64 -6.90
CA ASN A 113 12.03 6.67 -6.80
C ASN A 113 11.10 6.68 -8.01
N LEU A 114 11.37 7.46 -9.03
CA LEU A 114 10.58 7.51 -10.25
C LEU A 114 10.86 6.30 -11.13
N ASP A 115 9.82 5.67 -11.65
CA ASP A 115 9.95 4.55 -12.60
C ASP A 115 10.18 5.08 -14.01
N TYR A 116 11.43 5.18 -14.42
CA TYR A 116 11.81 5.71 -15.73
C TYR A 116 11.42 4.77 -16.88
N GLU A 117 11.39 3.45 -16.63
CA GLU A 117 10.99 2.48 -17.65
C GLU A 117 9.50 2.61 -17.95
N GLN A 118 8.67 2.79 -16.92
CA GLN A 118 7.23 3.00 -17.10
C GLN A 118 6.92 4.35 -17.75
N LEU A 119 7.63 5.41 -17.40
CA LEU A 119 7.43 6.75 -17.99
C LEU A 119 7.70 6.81 -19.49
N THR A 120 8.58 5.95 -20.00
CA THR A 120 8.93 5.89 -21.43
C THR A 120 8.11 4.84 -22.19
N GLY A 121 7.28 4.05 -21.50
CA GLY A 121 6.47 2.97 -22.09
C GLY A 121 5.08 3.42 -22.53
N GLU A 122 4.48 2.67 -23.45
CA GLU A 122 3.10 2.91 -23.94
C GLU A 122 2.02 2.78 -22.84
N SER A 123 2.33 2.11 -21.72
CA SER A 123 1.38 1.89 -20.63
C SER A 123 1.07 3.15 -19.82
N PHE A 124 1.87 4.21 -19.95
CA PHE A 124 1.71 5.44 -19.17
C PHE A 124 0.39 6.16 -19.47
N GLU A 125 -0.07 6.19 -20.72
CA GLU A 125 -1.31 6.87 -21.11
C GLU A 125 -2.57 6.26 -20.47
N HIS A 126 -2.51 5.01 -20.01
CA HIS A 126 -3.63 4.29 -19.43
C HIS A 126 -3.53 4.09 -17.91
N ASP A 127 -2.41 4.54 -17.31
CA ASP A 127 -2.18 4.48 -15.86
C ASP A 127 -2.69 5.74 -15.19
N LEU A 128 -3.98 5.74 -14.82
CA LEU A 128 -4.66 6.89 -14.25
C LEU A 128 -4.93 6.69 -12.76
N PRO A 129 -4.80 7.76 -11.96
CA PRO A 129 -5.23 7.74 -10.57
C PRO A 129 -6.75 7.53 -10.47
N VAL A 130 -7.21 7.00 -9.33
CA VAL A 130 -8.61 6.58 -9.16
C VAL A 130 -9.63 7.67 -9.48
N TRP A 131 -9.32 8.93 -9.22
CA TRP A 131 -10.23 10.07 -9.46
C TRP A 131 -10.26 10.56 -10.91
N GLU A 132 -9.40 10.05 -11.78
CA GLU A 132 -9.38 10.39 -13.21
C GLU A 132 -9.96 9.29 -14.09
N ARG A 133 -10.24 8.11 -13.54
CA ARG A 133 -10.82 6.99 -14.31
C ARG A 133 -12.24 7.26 -14.74
N ALA A 134 -12.61 6.71 -15.89
CA ALA A 134 -13.97 6.80 -16.43
C ALA A 134 -14.98 5.94 -15.66
N GLU A 135 -14.52 4.91 -14.95
CA GLU A 135 -15.39 3.97 -14.24
C GLU A 135 -16.12 4.64 -13.07
N PRO A 136 -17.40 4.33 -12.86
CA PRO A 136 -18.14 4.93 -11.76
C PRO A 136 -17.62 4.44 -10.42
N ASP A 137 -17.47 5.37 -9.49
CA ASP A 137 -17.16 5.08 -8.10
C ASP A 137 -18.39 4.52 -7.39
N THR A 138 -18.39 3.23 -7.12
CA THR A 138 -19.47 2.53 -6.43
C THR A 138 -18.99 1.75 -5.22
N ALA A 139 -19.93 1.27 -4.40
CA ALA A 139 -19.64 0.34 -3.32
C ALA A 139 -19.21 -1.05 -3.85
N ALA A 140 -19.66 -1.41 -5.06
CA ALA A 140 -19.34 -2.70 -5.67
C ALA A 140 -17.85 -2.82 -5.99
N PRO A 141 -17.25 -4.03 -5.91
CA PRO A 141 -15.91 -4.25 -6.41
C PRO A 141 -15.83 -4.02 -7.92
N ARG A 142 -14.70 -3.52 -8.41
CA ARG A 142 -14.49 -3.29 -9.86
C ARG A 142 -14.62 -4.56 -10.70
N ALA A 143 -14.27 -5.71 -10.13
CA ALA A 143 -14.43 -7.00 -10.79
C ALA A 143 -15.89 -7.51 -10.81
N TYR A 144 -16.84 -6.73 -10.29
CA TYR A 144 -18.24 -7.15 -10.22
C TYR A 144 -18.92 -7.09 -11.59
N THR A 145 -19.31 -8.24 -12.09
CA THR A 145 -20.01 -8.39 -13.38
C THR A 145 -21.45 -8.88 -13.23
N GLY A 146 -21.99 -8.87 -12.00
CA GLY A 146 -23.30 -9.45 -11.64
C GLY A 146 -23.15 -10.83 -10.99
N GLY A 147 -24.12 -11.23 -10.16
CA GLY A 147 -24.13 -12.53 -9.50
C GLY A 147 -24.15 -12.46 -7.96
N SER A 148 -23.88 -13.58 -7.29
CA SER A 148 -24.00 -13.68 -5.83
C SER A 148 -22.72 -13.23 -5.10
N ALA A 149 -22.91 -12.74 -3.86
CA ALA A 149 -21.80 -12.29 -2.99
C ALA A 149 -20.67 -13.32 -2.80
N SER A 150 -20.97 -14.62 -2.87
CA SER A 150 -20.00 -15.68 -2.72
C SER A 150 -18.99 -15.76 -3.87
N GLN A 151 -19.36 -15.28 -5.07
CA GLN A 151 -18.50 -15.30 -6.25
C GLN A 151 -17.40 -14.23 -6.20
N TYR A 152 -17.55 -13.17 -5.40
CA TYR A 152 -16.65 -12.01 -5.39
C TYR A 152 -15.83 -11.88 -4.12
N LYS A 153 -16.00 -12.77 -3.15
CA LYS A 153 -15.33 -12.69 -1.87
C LYS A 153 -13.80 -12.64 -1.99
N ASP A 154 -13.25 -13.33 -2.96
CA ASP A 154 -11.82 -13.51 -3.12
C ASP A 154 -11.28 -13.06 -4.49
N VAL A 155 -12.11 -12.34 -5.27
CA VAL A 155 -11.66 -11.82 -6.56
C VAL A 155 -10.68 -10.68 -6.34
N ALA A 156 -9.43 -10.92 -6.71
CA ALA A 156 -8.39 -9.92 -6.76
C ALA A 156 -8.24 -9.39 -8.20
N ILE A 157 -7.92 -8.13 -8.34
CA ILE A 157 -7.68 -7.50 -9.64
C ILE A 157 -6.24 -6.96 -9.71
N PRO A 158 -5.59 -7.06 -10.88
CA PRO A 158 -4.26 -6.49 -11.06
C PRO A 158 -4.32 -4.97 -11.19
N ALA A 159 -3.29 -4.29 -10.69
CA ALA A 159 -3.05 -2.89 -11.05
C ALA A 159 -2.43 -2.84 -12.46
N LYS A 160 -2.69 -1.75 -13.19
CA LYS A 160 -2.16 -1.53 -14.54
C LYS A 160 -0.84 -0.76 -14.53
N GLY A 161 -0.59 0.01 -13.47
CA GLY A 161 0.62 0.83 -13.36
C GLY A 161 0.78 1.48 -12.00
N MET A 162 1.75 2.40 -11.90
CA MET A 162 2.15 3.07 -10.67
C MET A 162 1.06 4.02 -10.14
N CYS A 163 0.44 4.83 -10.99
CA CYS A 163 -0.62 5.74 -10.57
C CYS A 163 -1.81 4.97 -10.01
N GLU A 164 -2.18 3.87 -10.66
CA GLU A 164 -3.25 3.01 -10.19
C GLU A 164 -2.94 2.39 -8.84
N ILE A 165 -1.73 1.81 -8.65
CA ILE A 165 -1.38 1.16 -7.39
C ILE A 165 -1.24 2.16 -6.23
N LEU A 166 -0.64 3.34 -6.46
CA LEU A 166 -0.50 4.37 -5.44
C LEU A 166 -1.84 4.98 -5.00
N THR A 167 -2.86 4.88 -5.85
CA THR A 167 -4.22 5.37 -5.56
C THR A 167 -5.24 4.24 -5.36
N TRP A 168 -4.75 3.02 -5.08
CA TRP A 168 -5.60 1.84 -4.92
C TRP A 168 -6.62 2.00 -3.82
N GLN A 169 -7.89 1.74 -4.14
CA GLN A 169 -8.97 1.81 -3.16
C GLN A 169 -9.15 0.48 -2.41
N SER A 170 -8.26 0.20 -1.49
CA SER A 170 -8.41 -0.92 -0.53
C SER A 170 -9.67 -0.76 0.32
N ARG A 171 -10.11 0.49 0.49
CA ARG A 171 -11.34 0.87 1.18
C ARG A 171 -12.15 1.82 0.31
N ARG A 172 -13.47 1.73 0.39
CA ARG A 172 -14.38 2.74 -0.10
C ARG A 172 -14.65 3.70 1.05
N ILE A 173 -14.39 4.98 0.85
CA ILE A 173 -14.46 5.98 1.91
C ILE A 173 -15.27 7.17 1.43
N ARG A 174 -16.11 7.72 2.31
CA ARG A 174 -16.76 9.02 2.14
C ARG A 174 -16.62 9.81 3.43
N LEU A 175 -16.04 10.99 3.32
CA LEU A 175 -15.99 11.97 4.41
C LEU A 175 -17.27 12.78 4.45
N GLN A 176 -17.72 13.11 5.66
CA GLN A 176 -18.84 14.02 5.90
C GLN A 176 -18.26 15.34 6.43
N HIS A 177 -18.71 16.46 5.87
CA HIS A 177 -18.26 17.79 6.24
C HIS A 177 -19.44 18.70 6.57
N ASP A 178 -19.20 19.72 7.40
CA ASP A 178 -20.15 20.78 7.75
C ASP A 178 -19.94 22.07 6.93
N GLY A 179 -19.05 22.04 5.94
CA GLY A 179 -18.62 23.19 5.13
C GLY A 179 -17.26 23.75 5.55
N HIS A 180 -16.82 23.49 6.79
CA HIS A 180 -15.56 24.00 7.34
C HIS A 180 -14.62 22.89 7.82
N ARG A 181 -15.18 21.80 8.31
CA ARG A 181 -14.47 20.67 8.90
C ARG A 181 -15.06 19.33 8.51
N ILE A 182 -14.27 18.28 8.66
CA ILE A 182 -14.74 16.91 8.58
C ILE A 182 -15.31 16.52 9.94
N VAL A 183 -16.58 16.11 9.94
CA VAL A 183 -17.37 15.77 11.13
C VAL A 183 -17.73 14.30 11.22
N GLY A 184 -17.52 13.54 10.14
CA GLY A 184 -17.81 12.10 10.10
C GLY A 184 -17.13 11.40 8.94
N VAL A 185 -17.18 10.08 8.95
CA VAL A 185 -16.66 9.23 7.88
C VAL A 185 -17.53 8.00 7.72
N PHE A 186 -17.70 7.54 6.50
CA PHE A 186 -18.21 6.21 6.20
C PHE A 186 -17.14 5.40 5.49
N ILE A 187 -16.89 4.16 5.94
CA ILE A 187 -15.84 3.30 5.42
C ILE A 187 -16.44 1.92 5.13
N ALA A 188 -16.28 1.46 3.90
CA ALA A 188 -16.61 0.11 3.46
C ALA A 188 -15.35 -0.60 2.93
N ASN A 189 -15.43 -1.91 2.74
CA ASN A 189 -14.36 -2.69 2.12
C ASN A 189 -14.29 -2.37 0.61
N GLY A 190 -13.09 -2.16 0.11
CA GLY A 190 -12.81 -1.84 -1.29
C GLY A 190 -12.43 -3.05 -2.13
N ASP A 191 -11.50 -2.86 -3.05
CA ASP A 191 -11.00 -3.91 -3.94
C ASP A 191 -9.84 -4.65 -3.29
N LYS A 192 -9.78 -5.96 -3.54
CA LYS A 192 -8.62 -6.76 -3.24
C LYS A 192 -7.58 -6.58 -4.36
N TRP A 193 -6.38 -6.18 -3.99
CA TRP A 193 -5.28 -6.13 -4.93
C TRP A 193 -4.77 -7.54 -5.26
N TYR A 194 -4.49 -7.77 -6.54
CA TYR A 194 -3.84 -9.00 -7.00
C TYR A 194 -2.33 -8.86 -6.85
N ASP A 195 -1.74 -9.69 -6.04
CA ASP A 195 -0.34 -9.61 -5.62
C ASP A 195 0.60 -10.58 -6.35
N LYS A 196 0.16 -11.17 -7.47
CA LYS A 196 0.90 -12.22 -8.16
C LYS A 196 1.04 -11.91 -9.65
N ASP A 197 2.27 -11.98 -10.13
CA ASP A 197 2.67 -12.08 -11.54
C ASP A 197 2.11 -11.05 -12.57
N THR A 198 1.42 -9.99 -12.16
CA THR A 198 0.74 -9.08 -13.09
C THR A 198 1.33 -7.69 -13.17
N TYR A 199 1.69 -7.08 -12.06
CA TYR A 199 2.36 -5.79 -12.01
C TYR A 199 3.49 -5.84 -10.98
N VAL A 200 4.67 -5.45 -11.41
CA VAL A 200 5.84 -5.36 -10.54
C VAL A 200 5.91 -3.93 -10.00
N ASP A 201 5.53 -3.75 -8.75
CA ASP A 201 5.64 -2.47 -8.08
C ASP A 201 7.11 -2.05 -7.97
N HIS A 202 7.43 -0.86 -8.48
CA HIS A 202 8.79 -0.31 -8.58
C HIS A 202 9.53 -0.24 -7.25
N LEU A 203 8.80 -0.04 -6.15
CA LEU A 203 9.35 0.09 -4.79
C LEU A 203 9.32 -1.20 -3.98
N THR A 204 8.90 -2.32 -4.55
CA THR A 204 8.74 -3.59 -3.83
C THR A 204 9.67 -4.66 -4.37
N GLY A 205 10.40 -5.31 -3.47
CA GLY A 205 11.11 -6.55 -3.78
C GLY A 205 10.15 -7.74 -3.81
N TYR A 206 10.54 -8.80 -4.50
CA TYR A 206 9.74 -10.02 -4.65
C TYR A 206 10.52 -11.25 -4.23
N ARG A 207 9.80 -12.29 -3.82
CA ARG A 207 10.36 -13.61 -3.53
C ARG A 207 9.48 -14.70 -4.11
N ARG A 208 10.03 -15.87 -4.38
CA ARG A 208 9.25 -17.05 -4.72
C ARG A 208 8.62 -17.67 -3.47
N ASN A 209 7.35 -18.02 -3.57
CA ASN A 209 6.67 -18.81 -2.54
C ASN A 209 6.89 -20.32 -2.78
N LYS A 210 6.31 -21.16 -1.91
CA LYS A 210 6.38 -22.64 -2.03
C LYS A 210 5.80 -23.19 -3.34
N LYS A 211 4.99 -22.40 -4.06
CA LYS A 211 4.38 -22.76 -5.34
C LYS A 211 5.16 -22.18 -6.52
N LEU A 212 6.35 -21.63 -6.28
CA LEU A 212 7.20 -20.96 -7.26
C LEU A 212 6.58 -19.71 -7.90
N GLU A 213 5.52 -19.12 -7.28
CA GLU A 213 4.93 -17.86 -7.69
C GLU A 213 5.71 -16.68 -7.08
N TRP A 214 5.89 -15.62 -7.84
CA TRP A 214 6.45 -14.38 -7.33
C TRP A 214 5.43 -13.66 -6.46
N VAL A 215 5.78 -13.40 -5.22
CA VAL A 215 4.96 -12.67 -4.25
C VAL A 215 5.75 -11.50 -3.65
N PRO A 216 5.09 -10.39 -3.29
CA PRO A 216 5.77 -9.27 -2.65
C PRO A 216 6.53 -9.70 -1.40
N ARG A 217 7.71 -9.15 -1.22
CA ARG A 217 8.49 -9.33 -0.01
C ARG A 217 7.99 -8.39 1.08
N LEU A 218 7.70 -8.93 2.24
CA LEU A 218 7.39 -8.16 3.44
C LEU A 218 8.67 -7.94 4.24
N HIS A 219 8.79 -6.79 4.86
CA HIS A 219 9.82 -6.54 5.86
C HIS A 219 9.35 -7.06 7.22
N THR A 220 10.25 -7.66 7.98
CA THR A 220 10.00 -8.16 9.34
C THR A 220 11.11 -7.64 10.25
N ALA A 221 10.78 -7.37 11.52
CA ALA A 221 11.75 -6.88 12.49
C ALA A 221 12.86 -7.89 12.82
N GLU A 222 12.59 -9.16 12.62
CA GLU A 222 13.58 -10.23 12.86
C GLU A 222 14.68 -10.27 11.79
N HIS A 223 14.40 -9.70 10.62
CA HIS A 223 15.36 -9.55 9.54
C HIS A 223 15.65 -8.06 9.36
N SER A 224 16.54 -7.54 10.21
CA SER A 224 17.12 -6.21 10.04
C SER A 224 17.81 -6.09 8.67
N LEU A 225 18.05 -4.87 8.24
CA LEU A 225 18.69 -4.55 6.95
C LEU A 225 19.99 -5.31 6.70
N TRP A 226 20.78 -5.59 7.74
CA TRP A 226 22.02 -6.39 7.65
C TRP A 226 21.77 -7.81 7.16
N TYR A 227 20.73 -8.50 7.66
CA TYR A 227 20.33 -9.82 7.16
C TYR A 227 19.56 -9.74 5.82
N GLY A 228 19.05 -8.55 5.48
CA GLY A 228 18.32 -8.28 4.24
C GLY A 228 19.18 -7.62 3.16
N ALA A 229 20.40 -7.14 3.47
CA ALA A 229 21.27 -6.46 2.51
C ALA A 229 21.58 -7.34 1.29
N SER A 230 21.81 -8.63 1.49
CA SER A 230 21.96 -9.59 0.39
C SER A 230 20.76 -9.55 -0.56
N SER A 231 19.54 -9.35 -0.08
CA SER A 231 18.35 -9.30 -0.93
C SER A 231 18.12 -7.96 -1.62
N LEU A 232 18.74 -6.88 -1.14
CA LEU A 232 18.84 -5.63 -1.88
C LEU A 232 19.87 -5.73 -3.00
N LEU A 233 20.86 -6.62 -2.84
CA LEU A 233 22.03 -6.76 -3.71
C LEU A 233 22.01 -8.02 -4.60
N THR A 234 21.13 -8.99 -4.36
CA THR A 234 21.10 -10.29 -5.04
C THR A 234 20.77 -10.24 -6.54
N TRP A 235 20.25 -9.12 -7.05
CA TRP A 235 20.09 -8.98 -8.50
C TRP A 235 21.42 -8.95 -9.27
N LEU A 236 22.51 -8.72 -8.57
CA LEU A 236 23.86 -8.64 -9.13
C LEU A 236 24.41 -10.01 -9.54
N ASN A 237 23.80 -11.08 -9.07
CA ASN A 237 24.10 -12.42 -9.53
C ASN A 237 22.78 -13.17 -9.87
N PRO A 238 22.20 -12.90 -11.03
CA PRO A 238 20.93 -13.52 -11.45
C PRO A 238 21.00 -15.05 -11.57
N GLU A 239 22.19 -15.64 -11.65
CA GLU A 239 22.38 -17.08 -11.66
C GLU A 239 22.37 -17.71 -10.26
N SER A 240 22.59 -16.93 -9.20
CA SER A 240 22.72 -17.45 -7.84
C SER A 240 21.47 -17.40 -6.99
N ASP A 241 20.48 -16.57 -7.30
CA ASP A 241 19.25 -16.48 -6.50
C ASP A 241 17.99 -16.42 -7.35
N GLU A 242 17.54 -17.60 -7.79
CA GLU A 242 16.20 -17.74 -8.41
C GLU A 242 15.05 -17.49 -7.44
N GLN A 243 15.31 -17.21 -6.16
CA GLN A 243 14.31 -17.12 -5.10
C GLN A 243 13.88 -15.68 -4.80
N ASN A 244 14.75 -14.70 -5.06
CA ASN A 244 14.51 -13.30 -4.70
C ASN A 244 14.75 -12.36 -5.87
N LYS A 245 13.94 -11.28 -5.93
CA LYS A 245 14.14 -10.13 -6.82
C LYS A 245 14.15 -8.86 -5.99
N PRO A 246 15.16 -8.00 -6.09
CA PRO A 246 15.16 -6.70 -5.44
C PRO A 246 14.07 -5.80 -6.02
N ALA A 247 13.76 -4.73 -5.30
CA ALA A 247 12.86 -3.70 -5.83
C ALA A 247 13.45 -3.09 -7.12
N PRO A 248 12.66 -2.91 -8.18
CA PRO A 248 13.15 -2.34 -9.44
C PRO A 248 13.87 -1.00 -9.30
N VAL A 249 13.49 -0.16 -8.33
CA VAL A 249 14.18 1.09 -8.01
C VAL A 249 15.68 0.87 -7.72
N ILE A 250 16.02 -0.17 -6.99
CA ILE A 250 17.43 -0.50 -6.68
C ILE A 250 18.17 -0.90 -7.96
N ARG A 251 17.54 -1.74 -8.78
CA ARG A 251 18.11 -2.13 -10.08
C ARG A 251 18.33 -0.92 -10.98
N GLN A 252 17.34 -0.04 -11.08
CA GLN A 252 17.41 1.17 -11.92
C GLN A 252 18.59 2.07 -11.52
N LEU A 253 18.82 2.25 -10.22
CA LEU A 253 19.94 3.04 -9.70
C LEU A 253 21.29 2.38 -10.00
N GLY A 254 21.38 1.07 -9.85
CA GLY A 254 22.61 0.29 -10.13
C GLY A 254 23.01 0.25 -11.59
N LEU A 255 22.11 0.56 -12.54
CA LEU A 255 22.46 0.63 -13.97
C LEU A 255 23.36 1.83 -14.32
N GLY A 256 23.53 2.82 -13.42
CA GLY A 256 24.37 3.99 -13.63
C GLY A 256 23.94 4.91 -14.79
N ARG A 257 22.73 4.71 -15.32
CA ARG A 257 22.26 5.47 -16.50
C ARG A 257 21.76 6.87 -16.18
N TYR A 258 21.22 7.05 -14.97
CA TYR A 258 20.49 8.26 -14.59
C TYR A 258 21.21 9.08 -13.54
N PHE A 259 22.05 8.44 -12.72
CA PHE A 259 22.71 9.06 -11.58
C PHE A 259 24.19 8.66 -11.53
N PRO A 260 25.11 9.56 -11.08
CA PRO A 260 26.50 9.21 -10.87
C PRO A 260 26.63 8.08 -9.84
N VAL A 261 27.50 7.12 -10.12
CA VAL A 261 27.68 5.92 -9.26
C VAL A 261 28.36 6.21 -7.93
N ASP A 262 29.05 7.33 -7.78
CA ASP A 262 29.68 7.83 -6.56
C ASP A 262 28.70 8.58 -5.63
N THR A 263 27.42 8.65 -6.02
CA THR A 263 26.39 9.28 -5.21
C THR A 263 26.07 8.44 -3.99
N VAL A 264 26.04 9.07 -2.81
CA VAL A 264 25.59 8.45 -1.57
C VAL A 264 24.10 8.75 -1.35
N VAL A 265 23.31 7.71 -1.16
CA VAL A 265 21.88 7.78 -0.87
C VAL A 265 21.55 7.09 0.44
N ASN A 266 20.42 7.43 1.04
CA ASN A 266 19.87 6.68 2.17
C ASN A 266 18.72 5.79 1.67
N VAL A 267 18.89 4.48 1.77
CA VAL A 267 17.85 3.51 1.47
C VAL A 267 17.02 3.27 2.72
N GLN A 268 15.72 3.52 2.63
CA GLN A 268 14.77 3.25 3.70
C GLN A 268 13.93 2.02 3.38
N LEU A 269 13.84 1.09 4.32
CA LEU A 269 12.86 0.01 4.30
C LEU A 269 11.64 0.42 5.11
N VAL A 270 10.48 0.37 4.49
CA VAL A 270 9.19 0.71 5.12
C VAL A 270 8.24 -0.45 5.02
N GLY A 271 7.63 -0.82 6.13
CA GLY A 271 6.65 -1.89 6.17
C GLY A 271 5.82 -1.90 7.43
N VAL A 272 4.77 -2.71 7.42
CA VAL A 272 3.91 -2.97 8.57
C VAL A 272 3.82 -4.48 8.75
N GLN A 273 4.07 -4.93 9.95
CA GLN A 273 3.82 -6.31 10.35
C GLN A 273 2.48 -6.40 11.06
N TYR A 274 1.64 -7.30 10.59
CA TYR A 274 0.36 -7.58 11.21
C TYR A 274 0.46 -8.77 12.16
N GLY A 275 -0.32 -8.73 13.25
CA GLY A 275 -0.17 -9.66 14.36
C GLY A 275 -0.84 -11.02 14.20
N ASP A 276 -1.60 -11.23 13.12
CA ASP A 276 -2.22 -12.52 12.82
C ASP A 276 -2.26 -12.80 11.32
N VAL A 277 -2.65 -14.02 10.97
CA VAL A 277 -2.73 -14.50 9.57
C VAL A 277 -3.65 -13.64 8.68
N TYR A 278 -4.64 -12.98 9.29
CA TYR A 278 -5.63 -12.18 8.57
C TYR A 278 -5.26 -10.70 8.50
N GLY A 279 -4.33 -10.22 9.34
CA GLY A 279 -3.99 -8.81 9.44
C GLY A 279 -5.03 -8.00 10.23
N SER A 280 -5.60 -8.57 11.28
CA SER A 280 -6.65 -7.93 12.09
C SER A 280 -6.13 -6.87 13.07
N PHE A 281 -4.83 -6.75 13.25
CA PHE A 281 -4.17 -5.67 13.99
C PHE A 281 -2.73 -5.46 13.53
N VAL A 282 -2.20 -4.26 13.73
CA VAL A 282 -0.79 -3.94 13.48
C VAL A 282 0.02 -4.35 14.70
N SER A 283 1.01 -5.21 14.51
CA SER A 283 1.94 -5.60 15.58
C SER A 283 3.19 -4.71 15.61
N GLN A 284 3.66 -4.28 14.45
CA GLN A 284 4.86 -3.47 14.33
C GLN A 284 4.86 -2.60 13.07
N VAL A 285 5.47 -1.43 13.18
CA VAL A 285 5.83 -0.57 12.05
C VAL A 285 7.33 -0.63 11.87
N ILE A 286 7.78 -0.88 10.66
CA ILE A 286 9.18 -1.01 10.28
C ILE A 286 9.57 0.23 9.50
N SER A 287 10.66 0.87 9.91
CA SER A 287 11.24 2.03 9.23
C SER A 287 12.74 2.04 9.55
N GLU A 288 13.53 1.47 8.66
CA GLU A 288 14.98 1.34 8.84
C GLU A 288 15.71 2.05 7.70
N TYR A 289 16.82 2.71 8.03
CA TYR A 289 17.63 3.47 7.09
C TYR A 289 19.04 2.89 6.99
N VAL A 290 19.55 2.81 5.76
CA VAL A 290 20.95 2.45 5.47
C VAL A 290 21.54 3.43 4.49
N PRO A 291 22.62 4.13 4.84
CA PRO A 291 23.40 4.88 3.85
C PRO A 291 24.09 3.90 2.91
N MET A 292 24.04 4.19 1.61
CA MET A 292 24.58 3.34 0.57
C MET A 292 25.14 4.20 -0.56
N GLU A 293 26.34 3.89 -1.02
CA GLU A 293 26.89 4.46 -2.25
C GLU A 293 26.34 3.67 -3.45
N LEU A 294 25.91 4.37 -4.51
CA LEU A 294 25.32 3.72 -5.68
C LEU A 294 26.30 2.80 -6.41
N SER A 295 27.60 3.02 -6.28
CA SER A 295 28.63 2.12 -6.79
C SER A 295 28.49 0.69 -6.28
N LEU A 296 28.00 0.49 -5.06
CA LEU A 296 27.73 -0.84 -4.47
C LEU A 296 26.58 -1.58 -5.15
N LEU A 297 25.73 -0.86 -5.87
CA LEU A 297 24.61 -1.41 -6.64
C LEU A 297 25.00 -1.76 -8.07
N THR A 298 26.22 -1.46 -8.51
CA THR A 298 26.71 -1.83 -9.83
C THR A 298 27.21 -3.28 -9.84
N VAL A 299 27.33 -3.86 -11.03
CA VAL A 299 27.85 -5.24 -11.20
C VAL A 299 29.26 -5.39 -10.62
N GLU A 300 30.08 -4.36 -10.74
CA GLU A 300 31.46 -4.34 -10.21
C GLU A 300 31.46 -4.24 -8.68
N GLY A 301 30.61 -3.38 -8.12
CA GLY A 301 30.45 -3.22 -6.67
C GLY A 301 29.87 -4.45 -5.97
N ALA A 302 29.12 -5.28 -6.68
CA ALA A 302 28.57 -6.53 -6.19
C ALA A 302 29.62 -7.53 -5.73
N SER A 303 30.72 -7.61 -6.46
CA SER A 303 31.84 -8.49 -6.12
C SER A 303 32.48 -8.09 -4.78
N VAL A 304 32.48 -6.81 -4.46
CA VAL A 304 33.01 -6.28 -3.20
C VAL A 304 32.05 -6.55 -2.05
N SER A 305 30.74 -6.35 -2.26
CA SER A 305 29.74 -6.59 -1.22
C SER A 305 29.59 -8.07 -0.87
N GLN A 306 29.78 -8.99 -1.80
CA GLN A 306 29.83 -10.44 -1.51
C GLN A 306 31.02 -10.87 -0.65
N MET A 307 32.10 -10.08 -0.61
CA MET A 307 33.23 -10.36 0.25
C MET A 307 33.07 -9.86 1.69
N VAL A 308 32.05 -9.00 1.93
CA VAL A 308 31.83 -8.34 3.23
C VAL A 308 30.64 -8.94 3.98
N CYS A 309 29.75 -9.66 3.30
CA CYS A 309 28.64 -10.41 3.89
C CYS A 309 28.97 -11.90 4.00
#